data_4e7d228852395e1adba279d9527af2b9
#
_entry.id   4e7d228852395e1adba279d9527af2b9
#
_cell.length_a   1.000
_cell.length_b   1.000
_cell.length_c   1.000
_cell.angle_alpha   90.00
_cell.angle_beta   90.00
_cell.angle_gamma   90.00
#
_symmetry.space_group_name_H-M   'P 1'
#
loop_
_entity.id
_entity.type
_entity.pdbx_description
1 polymer ?
#
loop_
_entity_poly.entity_id
_entity_poly.type
_entity_poly.pdbx_seq_one_letter_code
_entity_poly.pdbx_strand_id
1 'polypeptide(L)'
;MKKIFILLFLFSIPLFSQIMTPERVVSMMSNRFAAMNSFSSSFTERNGSKIKTGTLISKNPNIFKLEYSGGTNSDSIYCDGKTLWMIFPRKKVVSEQTLHYGDSGAIYTKAGISRLISKYNIDFYSDRALRPVSSFDGSALNISGYNSSQYTSDDNRLAYHMLLTPKQASVDRTGFPTIHLWIAEDGMIVRILGISTTNVPVEYLFKSIRYNVQYDNKTFVPVIPEEMQVLKDGLISGN
;
A
#
# COMPACT_ATOMS: atom_id res chain seq x y z
N MET A 1 -62.17 36.74 -16.19
CA MET A 1 -61.50 35.71 -15.34
C MET A 1 -60.48 34.93 -16.22
N LYS A 2 -59.21 35.29 -16.16
CA LYS A 2 -58.12 34.60 -16.93
C LYS A 2 -57.60 33.48 -16.09
N LYS A 3 -57.75 32.22 -16.53
CA LYS A 3 -57.15 31.01 -15.89
C LYS A 3 -55.70 30.92 -16.32
N ILE A 4 -54.79 31.13 -15.34
CA ILE A 4 -53.33 30.91 -15.51
C ILE A 4 -53.08 29.42 -15.31
N PHE A 5 -52.67 28.73 -16.39
CA PHE A 5 -52.23 27.35 -16.37
C PHE A 5 -50.72 27.35 -16.05
N ILE A 6 -50.35 27.04 -14.78
CA ILE A 6 -48.97 26.87 -14.36
C ILE A 6 -48.59 25.46 -14.79
N LEU A 7 -47.80 25.36 -15.88
CA LEU A 7 -47.18 24.11 -16.34
C LEU A 7 -45.95 23.83 -15.47
N LEU A 8 -46.14 22.96 -14.46
CA LEU A 8 -45.01 22.48 -13.61
C LEU A 8 -44.18 21.51 -14.45
N PHE A 9 -43.11 22.00 -15.05
CA PHE A 9 -42.08 21.15 -15.68
C PHE A 9 -41.29 20.47 -14.57
N LEU A 10 -41.67 19.24 -14.20
CA LEU A 10 -40.85 18.34 -13.39
C LEU A 10 -39.62 17.96 -14.22
N PHE A 11 -38.52 18.69 -14.01
CA PHE A 11 -37.20 18.26 -14.44
C PHE A 11 -36.85 17.00 -13.65
N SER A 12 -37.17 15.83 -14.18
CA SER A 12 -36.59 14.56 -13.75
C SER A 12 -35.14 14.59 -14.17
N ILE A 13 -34.25 15.07 -13.27
CA ILE A 13 -32.82 14.92 -13.41
C ILE A 13 -32.57 13.40 -13.29
N PRO A 14 -32.12 12.72 -14.37
CA PRO A 14 -31.76 11.33 -14.23
C PRO A 14 -30.56 11.29 -13.28
N LEU A 15 -30.74 10.78 -12.05
CA LEU A 15 -29.70 10.36 -11.16
C LEU A 15 -28.97 9.20 -11.85
N PHE A 16 -28.06 9.53 -12.78
CA PHE A 16 -27.10 8.55 -13.24
C PHE A 16 -26.26 8.16 -12.04
N SER A 17 -26.64 7.10 -11.35
CA SER A 17 -25.75 6.38 -10.45
C SER A 17 -24.52 6.03 -11.28
N GLN A 18 -23.45 6.80 -11.12
CA GLN A 18 -22.22 6.57 -11.87
C GLN A 18 -21.67 5.22 -11.44
N ILE A 19 -21.75 4.25 -12.35
CA ILE A 19 -21.21 2.92 -12.12
C ILE A 19 -19.72 3.06 -11.81
N MET A 20 -19.30 2.53 -10.66
CA MET A 20 -17.88 2.51 -10.31
C MET A 20 -17.14 1.55 -11.23
N THR A 21 -16.04 2.00 -11.83
CA THR A 21 -15.16 1.18 -12.69
C THR A 21 -13.78 1.04 -12.07
N PRO A 22 -13.01 0.01 -12.43
CA PRO A 22 -11.63 -0.14 -11.93
C PRO A 22 -10.77 1.09 -12.21
N GLU A 23 -10.88 1.68 -13.40
CA GLU A 23 -10.13 2.87 -13.81
C GLU A 23 -10.46 4.07 -12.93
N ARG A 24 -11.72 4.19 -12.50
CA ARG A 24 -12.14 5.25 -11.60
C ARG A 24 -11.54 5.08 -10.21
N VAL A 25 -11.51 3.85 -9.67
CA VAL A 25 -10.85 3.56 -8.38
C VAL A 25 -9.35 3.81 -8.47
N VAL A 26 -8.70 3.39 -9.57
CA VAL A 26 -7.28 3.67 -9.83
C VAL A 26 -7.02 5.18 -9.93
N SER A 27 -7.89 5.92 -10.59
CA SER A 27 -7.78 7.38 -10.69
C SER A 27 -7.93 8.04 -9.31
N MET A 28 -8.89 7.61 -8.49
CA MET A 28 -9.04 8.10 -7.11
C MET A 28 -7.77 7.87 -6.29
N MET A 29 -7.22 6.66 -6.35
CA MET A 29 -5.95 6.31 -5.69
C MET A 29 -4.80 7.19 -6.18
N SER A 30 -4.62 7.31 -7.49
CA SER A 30 -3.55 8.12 -8.09
C SER A 30 -3.66 9.59 -7.70
N ASN A 31 -4.88 10.16 -7.75
CA ASN A 31 -5.15 11.54 -7.37
C ASN A 31 -4.89 11.76 -5.89
N ARG A 32 -5.25 10.81 -5.01
CA ARG A 32 -4.96 10.88 -3.59
C ARG A 32 -3.46 10.98 -3.34
N PHE A 33 -2.67 10.06 -3.91
CA PHE A 33 -1.22 10.06 -3.76
C PHE A 33 -0.53 11.25 -4.44
N ALA A 34 -1.11 11.82 -5.49
CA ALA A 34 -0.60 13.04 -6.12
C ALA A 34 -0.88 14.30 -5.29
N ALA A 35 -2.04 14.36 -4.63
CA ALA A 35 -2.47 15.54 -3.88
C ALA A 35 -1.83 15.64 -2.48
N MET A 36 -1.40 14.53 -1.88
CA MET A 36 -0.77 14.58 -0.57
C MET A 36 0.74 14.75 -0.69
N ASN A 37 1.32 15.61 0.14
CA ASN A 37 2.77 15.78 0.24
C ASN A 37 3.41 14.70 1.10
N SER A 38 2.72 14.26 2.13
CA SER A 38 3.17 13.24 3.07
C SER A 38 2.00 12.56 3.75
N PHE A 39 2.25 11.38 4.31
CA PHE A 39 1.36 10.76 5.28
C PHE A 39 2.14 9.96 6.33
N SER A 40 1.51 9.69 7.44
CA SER A 40 1.97 8.71 8.41
C SER A 40 0.86 7.77 8.80
N SER A 41 1.22 6.55 9.19
CA SER A 41 0.27 5.54 9.68
C SER A 41 0.96 4.59 10.65
N SER A 42 0.21 4.00 11.55
CA SER A 42 0.59 2.72 12.13
C SER A 42 0.28 1.59 11.14
N PHE A 43 1.02 0.51 11.20
CA PHE A 43 0.75 -0.67 10.38
C PHE A 43 0.89 -1.95 11.18
N THR A 44 0.19 -2.98 10.71
CA THR A 44 0.44 -4.38 11.05
C THR A 44 0.90 -5.08 9.79
N GLU A 45 2.07 -5.71 9.85
CA GLU A 45 2.57 -6.63 8.82
C GLU A 45 2.34 -8.06 9.29
N ARG A 46 1.84 -8.88 8.38
CA ARG A 46 1.78 -10.34 8.55
C ARG A 46 2.55 -10.98 7.41
N ASN A 47 3.46 -11.87 7.75
CA ASN A 47 4.25 -12.62 6.77
C ASN A 47 4.20 -14.10 7.18
N GLY A 48 3.34 -14.87 6.54
CA GLY A 48 2.96 -16.19 7.01
C GLY A 48 2.41 -16.13 8.44
N SER A 49 3.03 -16.86 9.36
CA SER A 49 2.64 -16.86 10.79
C SER A 49 3.23 -15.70 11.61
N LYS A 50 4.15 -14.92 11.04
CA LYS A 50 4.83 -13.84 11.76
C LYS A 50 4.02 -12.56 11.69
N ILE A 51 3.80 -11.92 12.84
CA ILE A 51 3.12 -10.63 12.95
C ILE A 51 4.11 -9.61 13.52
N LYS A 52 4.22 -8.48 12.84
CA LYS A 52 4.98 -7.31 13.29
C LYS A 52 4.08 -6.08 13.20
N THR A 53 4.30 -5.11 14.07
CA THR A 53 3.65 -3.81 14.00
C THR A 53 4.70 -2.72 13.88
N GLY A 54 4.28 -1.54 13.46
CA GLY A 54 5.21 -0.44 13.32
C GLY A 54 4.55 0.86 12.89
N THR A 55 5.39 1.81 12.53
CA THR A 55 4.99 3.11 11.99
C THR A 55 5.60 3.31 10.62
N LEU A 56 4.82 3.88 9.72
CA LEU A 56 5.22 4.29 8.38
C LEU A 56 5.06 5.80 8.26
N ILE A 57 6.08 6.47 7.76
CA ILE A 57 6.03 7.84 7.31
C ILE A 57 6.43 7.84 5.83
N SER A 58 5.63 8.48 4.99
CA SER A 58 5.96 8.63 3.57
C SER A 58 5.87 10.10 3.17
N LYS A 59 6.79 10.54 2.32
CA LYS A 59 6.85 11.88 1.71
C LYS A 59 7.07 11.70 0.21
N ASN A 60 6.24 12.36 -0.57
CA ASN A 60 6.32 12.25 -2.03
C ASN A 60 7.64 12.81 -2.60
N PRO A 61 8.16 12.24 -3.70
CA PRO A 61 7.54 11.15 -4.48
C PRO A 61 7.91 9.72 -4.01
N ASN A 62 9.04 9.50 -3.31
CA ASN A 62 9.59 8.17 -2.99
C ASN A 62 10.42 8.16 -1.70
N ILE A 63 10.20 9.13 -0.82
CA ILE A 63 10.88 9.24 0.47
C ILE A 63 10.02 8.55 1.52
N PHE A 64 10.61 7.69 2.35
CA PHE A 64 9.85 7.02 3.40
C PHE A 64 10.73 6.51 4.55
N LYS A 65 10.08 6.29 5.68
CA LYS A 65 10.65 5.64 6.86
C LYS A 65 9.64 4.62 7.38
N LEU A 66 10.09 3.43 7.64
CA LEU A 66 9.34 2.35 8.25
C LEU A 66 10.09 1.85 9.46
N GLU A 67 9.45 1.89 10.62
CA GLU A 67 10.02 1.43 11.88
C GLU A 67 9.12 0.37 12.50
N TYR A 68 9.68 -0.81 12.76
CA TYR A 68 8.98 -1.85 13.48
C TYR A 68 8.98 -1.58 15.00
N SER A 69 7.88 -1.95 15.65
CA SER A 69 7.76 -1.82 17.11
C SER A 69 8.64 -2.86 17.81
N GLY A 70 9.24 -2.50 18.95
CA GLY A 70 10.10 -3.36 19.73
C GLY A 70 11.35 -2.67 20.28
N GLY A 71 11.38 -1.33 20.20
CA GLY A 71 12.47 -0.51 20.75
C GLY A 71 13.72 -0.46 19.87
N THR A 72 14.86 -0.15 20.46
CA THR A 72 16.14 0.08 19.77
C THR A 72 16.69 -1.12 18.99
N ASN A 73 16.20 -2.33 19.29
CA ASN A 73 16.60 -3.57 18.62
C ASN A 73 15.65 -3.99 17.49
N SER A 74 14.75 -3.11 17.06
CA SER A 74 13.79 -3.41 15.99
C SER A 74 14.32 -3.03 14.63
N ASP A 75 13.96 -3.82 13.63
CA ASP A 75 14.29 -3.54 12.25
C ASP A 75 13.71 -2.19 11.82
N SER A 76 14.36 -1.50 10.88
CA SER A 76 13.85 -0.28 10.29
C SER A 76 14.33 -0.11 8.86
N ILE A 77 13.55 0.62 8.07
CA ILE A 77 13.84 0.90 6.67
C ILE A 77 13.71 2.40 6.46
N TYR A 78 14.74 3.00 5.86
CA TYR A 78 14.79 4.41 5.50
C TYR A 78 15.03 4.56 4.02
N CYS A 79 14.42 5.57 3.42
CA CYS A 79 14.67 5.94 2.03
C CYS A 79 14.58 7.46 1.90
N ASP A 80 15.66 8.09 1.46
CA ASP A 80 15.71 9.53 1.20
C ASP A 80 15.38 9.89 -0.26
N GLY A 81 15.00 8.90 -1.05
CA GLY A 81 14.72 9.02 -2.47
C GLY A 81 15.90 8.68 -3.38
N LYS A 82 17.10 8.52 -2.84
CA LYS A 82 18.33 8.13 -3.56
C LYS A 82 18.94 6.87 -3.00
N THR A 83 18.89 6.71 -1.68
CA THR A 83 19.46 5.58 -0.96
C THR A 83 18.39 4.91 -0.11
N LEU A 84 18.41 3.59 -0.10
CA LEU A 84 17.60 2.74 0.75
C LEU A 84 18.49 2.10 1.80
N TRP A 85 18.17 2.31 3.06
CA TRP A 85 18.83 1.64 4.19
C TRP A 85 17.87 0.67 4.85
N MET A 86 18.29 -0.58 4.99
CA MET A 86 17.60 -1.58 5.82
C MET A 86 18.49 -1.90 7.03
N ILE A 87 18.01 -1.59 8.21
CA ILE A 87 18.76 -1.67 9.46
C ILE A 87 18.27 -2.88 10.25
N PHE A 88 19.19 -3.75 10.60
CA PHE A 88 18.96 -4.97 11.38
C PHE A 88 19.79 -4.93 12.68
N PRO A 89 19.33 -4.24 13.74
CA PRO A 89 20.15 -4.02 14.94
C PRO A 89 20.59 -5.30 15.62
N ARG A 90 19.73 -6.32 15.67
CA ARG A 90 20.05 -7.62 16.26
C ARG A 90 21.19 -8.35 15.55
N LYS A 91 21.36 -8.08 14.26
CA LYS A 91 22.44 -8.63 13.44
C LYS A 91 23.64 -7.71 13.37
N LYS A 92 23.54 -6.48 13.90
CA LYS A 92 24.51 -5.40 13.76
C LYS A 92 24.87 -5.10 12.29
N VAL A 93 23.88 -5.17 11.40
CA VAL A 93 24.06 -4.98 9.95
C VAL A 93 23.13 -3.91 9.45
N VAL A 94 23.66 -3.06 8.55
CA VAL A 94 22.91 -2.14 7.71
C VAL A 94 23.15 -2.54 6.26
N SER A 95 22.08 -2.77 5.51
CA SER A 95 22.17 -2.85 4.05
C SER A 95 21.88 -1.48 3.45
N GLU A 96 22.83 -0.95 2.71
CA GLU A 96 22.73 0.31 1.99
C GLU A 96 22.68 0.03 0.49
N GLN A 97 21.62 0.51 -0.17
CA GLN A 97 21.41 0.32 -1.61
C GLN A 97 21.22 1.67 -2.29
N THR A 98 21.99 1.92 -3.33
CA THR A 98 21.77 3.07 -4.20
C THR A 98 20.57 2.79 -5.12
N LEU A 99 19.60 3.69 -5.13
CA LEU A 99 18.41 3.57 -5.97
C LEU A 99 18.66 4.23 -7.31
N HIS A 100 18.49 3.47 -8.39
CA HIS A 100 18.52 4.01 -9.75
C HIS A 100 17.13 4.54 -10.15
N TYR A 101 17.11 5.41 -11.14
CA TYR A 101 15.87 5.98 -11.66
C TYR A 101 14.93 4.84 -12.14
N GLY A 102 13.77 4.72 -11.52
CA GLY A 102 12.80 3.65 -11.79
C GLY A 102 12.81 2.48 -10.80
N ASP A 103 13.83 2.32 -9.96
CA ASP A 103 13.89 1.24 -8.96
C ASP A 103 13.15 1.60 -7.66
N SER A 104 12.95 2.87 -7.42
CA SER A 104 12.39 3.37 -6.19
C SER A 104 10.87 3.42 -6.23
N GLY A 105 10.23 2.66 -5.38
CA GLY A 105 8.79 2.82 -5.20
C GLY A 105 8.20 1.74 -4.33
N ALA A 106 8.33 1.91 -3.01
CA ALA A 106 7.48 1.15 -2.11
C ALA A 106 6.02 1.45 -2.45
N ILE A 107 5.17 0.42 -2.40
CA ILE A 107 3.74 0.49 -2.81
C ILE A 107 2.95 1.61 -2.11
N TYR A 108 3.45 2.12 -1.00
CA TYR A 108 2.88 3.23 -0.24
C TYR A 108 3.50 4.60 -0.58
N THR A 109 4.15 4.74 -1.73
CA THR A 109 4.68 6.00 -2.26
C THR A 109 4.05 6.34 -3.60
N LYS A 110 4.06 7.61 -4.00
CA LYS A 110 3.57 8.02 -5.33
C LYS A 110 4.29 7.28 -6.46
N ALA A 111 5.61 7.13 -6.35
CA ALA A 111 6.39 6.40 -7.35
C ALA A 111 6.01 4.91 -7.40
N GLY A 112 5.80 4.28 -6.24
CA GLY A 112 5.35 2.89 -6.14
C GLY A 112 3.97 2.66 -6.72
N ILE A 113 3.02 3.57 -6.47
CA ILE A 113 1.67 3.51 -7.07
C ILE A 113 1.76 3.61 -8.60
N SER A 114 2.55 4.54 -9.13
CA SER A 114 2.75 4.67 -10.58
C SER A 114 3.34 3.40 -11.19
N ARG A 115 4.33 2.79 -10.53
CA ARG A 115 4.93 1.52 -10.93
C ARG A 115 3.91 0.37 -10.90
N LEU A 116 3.10 0.30 -9.84
CA LEU A 116 2.06 -0.71 -9.71
C LEU A 116 1.07 -0.64 -10.88
N ILE A 117 0.55 0.54 -11.18
CA ILE A 117 -0.38 0.77 -12.29
C ILE A 117 0.25 0.40 -13.64
N SER A 118 1.54 0.67 -13.84
CA SER A 118 2.23 0.35 -15.08
C SER A 118 2.44 -1.16 -15.28
N LYS A 119 2.65 -1.92 -14.21
CA LYS A 119 3.02 -3.34 -14.26
C LYS A 119 1.85 -4.32 -14.13
N TYR A 120 0.74 -3.90 -13.52
CA TYR A 120 -0.38 -4.77 -13.22
C TYR A 120 -1.66 -4.34 -13.94
N ASN A 121 -2.47 -5.33 -14.35
CA ASN A 121 -3.88 -5.14 -14.62
C ASN A 121 -4.59 -5.04 -13.28
N ILE A 122 -5.52 -4.11 -13.16
CA ILE A 122 -6.24 -3.84 -11.91
C ILE A 122 -7.73 -3.98 -12.19
N ASP A 123 -8.40 -4.88 -11.48
CA ASP A 123 -9.84 -5.11 -11.60
C ASP A 123 -10.46 -5.29 -10.21
N PHE A 124 -11.77 -5.31 -10.11
CA PHE A 124 -12.44 -5.69 -8.86
C PHE A 124 -12.23 -7.17 -8.57
N TYR A 125 -12.00 -7.48 -7.28
CA TYR A 125 -11.88 -8.89 -6.88
C TYR A 125 -13.20 -9.65 -6.98
N SER A 126 -14.30 -9.06 -6.51
CA SER A 126 -15.61 -9.72 -6.51
C SER A 126 -16.71 -8.79 -7.04
N ASP A 127 -16.99 -7.72 -6.34
CA ASP A 127 -18.05 -6.77 -6.71
C ASP A 127 -17.51 -5.32 -6.72
N ARG A 128 -18.34 -4.40 -7.21
CA ARG A 128 -18.00 -2.97 -7.34
C ARG A 128 -18.43 -2.15 -6.12
N ALA A 129 -18.82 -2.83 -5.05
CA ALA A 129 -19.34 -2.16 -3.86
C ALA A 129 -18.23 -1.85 -2.86
N LEU A 130 -18.43 -0.77 -2.10
CA LEU A 130 -17.67 -0.52 -0.89
C LEU A 130 -18.08 -1.57 0.17
N ARG A 131 -17.10 -2.27 0.70
CA ARG A 131 -17.27 -3.27 1.75
C ARG A 131 -16.38 -2.95 2.94
N PRO A 132 -16.77 -3.29 4.16
CA PRO A 132 -15.86 -3.22 5.29
C PRO A 132 -14.58 -4.04 5.02
N VAL A 133 -13.41 -3.52 5.36
CA VAL A 133 -12.14 -4.25 5.24
C VAL A 133 -12.18 -5.56 6.03
N SER A 134 -12.94 -5.58 7.14
CA SER A 134 -13.17 -6.77 7.97
C SER A 134 -14.02 -7.85 7.30
N SER A 135 -14.75 -7.54 6.23
CA SER A 135 -15.62 -8.51 5.55
C SER A 135 -14.86 -9.55 4.72
N PHE A 136 -13.58 -9.32 4.48
CA PHE A 136 -12.75 -10.27 3.75
C PHE A 136 -12.20 -11.34 4.69
N ASP A 137 -12.61 -12.54 4.42
CA ASP A 137 -12.15 -13.71 5.11
C ASP A 137 -11.18 -14.48 4.23
N GLY A 138 -10.09 -14.38 3.96
CA GLY A 138 -9.15 -15.01 3.05
C GLY A 138 -9.34 -16.53 2.77
N SER A 139 -10.40 -17.14 3.25
CA SER A 139 -10.70 -18.58 3.06
C SER A 139 -10.82 -18.95 1.57
N ALA A 140 -11.30 -18.00 0.75
CA ALA A 140 -11.43 -18.17 -0.70
C ALA A 140 -10.07 -18.20 -1.42
N LEU A 141 -8.98 -17.80 -0.78
CA LEU A 141 -7.65 -17.71 -1.43
C LEU A 141 -6.93 -19.07 -1.50
N ASN A 142 -7.40 -20.08 -0.76
CA ASN A 142 -6.84 -21.44 -0.73
C ASN A 142 -5.29 -21.48 -0.69
N ILE A 143 -4.68 -20.62 0.15
CA ILE A 143 -3.23 -20.48 0.26
C ILE A 143 -2.74 -21.38 1.39
N SER A 144 -1.78 -22.26 1.11
CA SER A 144 -1.14 -23.09 2.12
C SER A 144 -0.54 -22.24 3.24
N GLY A 145 -0.88 -22.54 4.49
CA GLY A 145 -0.41 -21.77 5.66
C GLY A 145 -1.21 -20.48 5.93
N TYR A 146 -2.23 -20.19 5.12
CA TYR A 146 -3.14 -19.08 5.37
C TYR A 146 -4.28 -19.55 6.27
N ASN A 147 -4.26 -19.11 7.51
CA ASN A 147 -5.40 -19.29 8.40
C ASN A 147 -6.26 -18.02 8.34
N SER A 148 -7.49 -18.15 7.83
CA SER A 148 -8.45 -17.04 7.69
C SER A 148 -8.62 -16.26 9.00
N SER A 149 -8.64 -16.94 10.15
CA SER A 149 -8.75 -16.29 11.45
C SER A 149 -7.59 -15.36 11.81
N GLN A 150 -6.40 -15.59 11.26
CA GLN A 150 -5.23 -14.71 11.47
C GLN A 150 -5.32 -13.42 10.66
N TYR A 151 -6.11 -13.42 9.59
CA TYR A 151 -6.24 -12.30 8.66
C TYR A 151 -7.58 -11.58 8.78
N THR A 152 -8.41 -11.96 9.74
CA THR A 152 -9.58 -11.18 10.11
C THR A 152 -9.11 -9.84 10.68
N SER A 153 -9.68 -8.77 10.18
CA SER A 153 -9.46 -7.43 10.65
C SER A 153 -10.73 -6.93 11.35
N ASP A 154 -10.58 -6.23 12.44
CA ASP A 154 -11.66 -5.47 13.08
C ASP A 154 -11.92 -4.12 12.39
N ASP A 155 -11.28 -3.89 11.26
CA ASP A 155 -11.32 -2.64 10.51
C ASP A 155 -12.63 -2.53 9.71
N ASN A 156 -13.53 -1.68 10.18
CA ASN A 156 -14.83 -1.45 9.55
C ASN A 156 -14.81 -0.33 8.50
N ARG A 157 -13.64 0.22 8.15
CA ARG A 157 -13.54 1.18 7.06
C ARG A 157 -14.03 0.54 5.77
N LEU A 158 -14.83 1.30 5.03
CA LEU A 158 -15.33 0.88 3.72
C LEU A 158 -14.22 1.04 2.67
N ALA A 159 -14.02 0.03 1.86
CA ALA A 159 -13.02 0.03 0.79
C ALA A 159 -13.51 -0.76 -0.44
N TYR A 160 -13.00 -0.38 -1.60
CA TYR A 160 -13.06 -1.19 -2.81
C TYR A 160 -11.99 -2.25 -2.74
N HIS A 161 -12.35 -3.51 -2.98
CA HIS A 161 -11.41 -4.61 -3.02
C HIS A 161 -10.97 -4.88 -4.47
N MET A 162 -9.72 -4.54 -4.76
CA MET A 162 -9.13 -4.67 -6.09
C MET A 162 -8.19 -5.87 -6.16
N LEU A 163 -8.19 -6.54 -7.29
CA LEU A 163 -7.28 -7.63 -7.64
C LEU A 163 -6.29 -7.13 -8.70
N LEU A 164 -5.01 -7.36 -8.46
CA LEU A 164 -3.92 -7.00 -9.35
C LEU A 164 -3.25 -8.27 -9.87
N THR A 165 -3.16 -8.37 -11.20
CA THR A 165 -2.46 -9.43 -11.91
C THR A 165 -1.40 -8.84 -12.84
N PRO A 166 -0.18 -9.42 -12.94
CA PRO A 166 0.87 -8.88 -13.80
C PRO A 166 0.42 -8.78 -15.26
N LYS A 167 0.75 -7.69 -15.94
CA LYS A 167 0.47 -7.50 -17.38
C LYS A 167 1.27 -8.46 -18.26
N GLN A 168 2.45 -8.87 -17.82
CA GLN A 168 3.30 -9.85 -18.52
C GLN A 168 3.78 -10.89 -17.51
N ALA A 169 3.54 -12.15 -17.80
CA ALA A 169 3.90 -13.28 -16.94
C ALA A 169 5.44 -13.45 -16.73
N SER A 170 6.26 -12.79 -17.53
CA SER A 170 7.72 -12.93 -17.53
C SER A 170 8.49 -11.86 -16.74
N VAL A 171 7.83 -10.83 -16.22
CA VAL A 171 8.53 -9.59 -15.82
C VAL A 171 9.05 -9.60 -14.40
N ASP A 172 8.55 -10.44 -13.51
CA ASP A 172 9.07 -10.44 -12.13
C ASP A 172 9.01 -11.83 -11.49
N ARG A 173 10.05 -12.62 -11.67
CA ARG A 173 10.23 -13.86 -10.87
C ARG A 173 10.37 -13.57 -9.36
N THR A 174 10.58 -12.31 -8.99
CA THR A 174 10.72 -11.83 -7.61
C THR A 174 9.48 -11.10 -7.09
N GLY A 175 8.48 -10.85 -7.94
CA GLY A 175 7.27 -10.12 -7.59
C GLY A 175 6.16 -10.99 -7.00
N PHE A 176 5.07 -10.34 -6.68
CA PHE A 176 3.85 -11.00 -6.25
C PHE A 176 2.96 -11.28 -7.47
N PRO A 177 2.71 -12.56 -7.84
CA PRO A 177 1.82 -12.91 -8.95
C PRO A 177 0.37 -12.48 -8.70
N THR A 178 0.01 -12.24 -7.45
CA THR A 178 -1.30 -11.74 -7.07
C THR A 178 -1.16 -10.73 -5.95
N ILE A 179 -1.81 -9.57 -6.11
CA ILE A 179 -1.91 -8.56 -5.07
C ILE A 179 -3.38 -8.16 -4.91
N HIS A 180 -3.85 -8.15 -3.68
CA HIS A 180 -5.13 -7.58 -3.31
C HIS A 180 -4.90 -6.22 -2.66
N LEU A 181 -5.66 -5.22 -3.10
CA LEU A 181 -5.65 -3.88 -2.52
C LEU A 181 -7.04 -3.52 -2.01
N TRP A 182 -7.10 -2.94 -0.83
CA TRP A 182 -8.30 -2.28 -0.31
C TRP A 182 -8.08 -0.78 -0.37
N ILE A 183 -8.86 -0.11 -1.19
CA ILE A 183 -8.78 1.31 -1.46
C ILE A 183 -10.03 1.96 -0.87
N ALA A 184 -9.84 2.80 0.15
CA ALA A 184 -10.91 3.54 0.78
C ALA A 184 -11.56 4.54 -0.19
N GLU A 185 -12.73 5.03 0.15
CA GLU A 185 -13.50 5.98 -0.68
C GLU A 185 -12.71 7.25 -0.99
N ASP A 186 -11.79 7.66 -0.13
CA ASP A 186 -10.91 8.82 -0.35
C ASP A 186 -9.69 8.51 -1.24
N GLY A 187 -9.57 7.29 -1.77
CA GLY A 187 -8.45 6.83 -2.60
C GLY A 187 -7.23 6.32 -1.82
N MET A 188 -7.28 6.30 -0.49
CA MET A 188 -6.16 5.79 0.30
C MET A 188 -6.12 4.27 0.37
N ILE A 189 -4.94 3.69 0.19
CA ILE A 189 -4.73 2.26 0.43
C ILE A 189 -4.76 2.00 1.92
N VAL A 190 -5.66 1.14 2.37
CA VAL A 190 -5.83 0.78 3.79
C VAL A 190 -5.36 -0.63 4.11
N ARG A 191 -5.31 -1.50 3.12
CA ARG A 191 -4.82 -2.88 3.25
C ARG A 191 -4.19 -3.35 1.94
N ILE A 192 -3.12 -4.11 2.05
CA ILE A 192 -2.42 -4.75 0.93
C ILE A 192 -2.21 -6.20 1.33
N LEU A 193 -2.52 -7.15 0.45
CA LEU A 193 -2.19 -8.55 0.61
C LEU A 193 -1.53 -9.04 -0.67
N GLY A 194 -0.25 -9.31 -0.62
CA GLY A 194 0.51 -9.93 -1.70
C GLY A 194 0.65 -11.43 -1.47
N ILE A 195 0.48 -12.23 -2.51
CA ILE A 195 0.73 -13.65 -2.49
C ILE A 195 2.01 -13.90 -3.26
N SER A 196 3.05 -14.39 -2.58
CA SER A 196 4.35 -14.64 -3.21
C SER A 196 4.31 -15.84 -4.16
N THR A 197 5.35 -16.00 -4.99
CA THR A 197 5.51 -17.19 -5.86
C THR A 197 5.63 -18.49 -5.09
N THR A 198 5.98 -18.44 -3.81
CA THR A 198 6.01 -19.59 -2.90
C THR A 198 4.72 -19.77 -2.10
N ASN A 199 3.65 -19.09 -2.51
CA ASN A 199 2.34 -19.07 -1.84
C ASN A 199 2.38 -18.58 -0.39
N VAL A 200 3.38 -17.80 0.00
CA VAL A 200 3.41 -17.14 1.31
C VAL A 200 2.69 -15.81 1.22
N PRO A 201 1.63 -15.60 2.01
CA PRO A 201 0.93 -14.33 2.03
C PRO A 201 1.73 -13.30 2.85
N VAL A 202 1.87 -12.09 2.31
CA VAL A 202 2.42 -10.92 2.99
C VAL A 202 1.35 -9.84 3.01
N GLU A 203 0.96 -9.44 4.19
CA GLU A 203 -0.12 -8.47 4.39
C GLU A 203 0.37 -7.24 5.13
N TYR A 204 -0.09 -6.07 4.69
CA TYR A 204 0.02 -4.80 5.42
C TYR A 204 -1.37 -4.23 5.66
N LEU A 205 -1.69 -3.92 6.91
CA LEU A 205 -2.91 -3.22 7.31
C LEU A 205 -2.51 -1.88 7.93
N PHE A 206 -2.97 -0.78 7.32
CA PHE A 206 -2.65 0.59 7.74
C PHE A 206 -3.77 1.16 8.59
N LYS A 207 -3.42 1.70 9.78
CA LYS A 207 -4.35 2.33 10.72
C LYS A 207 -3.85 3.74 11.10
N SER A 208 -4.72 4.55 11.68
CA SER A 208 -4.36 5.90 12.19
C SER A 208 -3.65 6.78 11.17
N ILE A 209 -4.16 6.80 9.94
CA ILE A 209 -3.55 7.54 8.84
C ILE A 209 -3.72 9.05 9.06
N ARG A 210 -2.61 9.80 8.96
CA ARG A 210 -2.58 11.26 9.03
C ARG A 210 -1.93 11.80 7.77
N TYR A 211 -2.49 12.85 7.19
CA TYR A 211 -2.07 13.43 5.91
C TYR A 211 -1.36 14.77 6.10
N ASN A 212 -0.43 15.07 5.22
CA ASN A 212 0.25 16.35 5.07
C ASN A 212 0.95 16.84 6.35
N VAL A 213 1.45 15.90 7.16
CA VAL A 213 2.28 16.21 8.33
C VAL A 213 3.64 16.69 7.86
N GLN A 214 4.14 17.78 8.44
CA GLN A 214 5.46 18.31 8.11
C GLN A 214 6.56 17.43 8.72
N TYR A 215 7.48 16.98 7.89
CA TYR A 215 8.65 16.21 8.31
C TYR A 215 9.93 16.86 7.76
N ASP A 216 10.93 16.99 8.62
CA ASP A 216 12.29 17.34 8.19
C ASP A 216 12.87 16.20 7.33
N ASN A 217 13.68 16.55 6.33
CA ASN A 217 14.35 15.56 5.50
C ASN A 217 15.29 14.65 6.29
N LYS A 218 15.86 15.15 7.40
CA LYS A 218 16.68 14.36 8.33
C LYS A 218 15.94 13.17 8.96
N THR A 219 14.59 13.24 9.01
CA THR A 219 13.76 12.13 9.50
C THR A 219 13.93 10.85 8.67
N PHE A 220 14.35 10.98 7.42
CA PHE A 220 14.45 9.88 6.45
C PHE A 220 15.88 9.39 6.21
N VAL A 221 16.83 9.92 6.97
CA VAL A 221 18.24 9.50 6.94
C VAL A 221 18.57 8.88 8.30
N PRO A 222 19.00 7.62 8.35
CA PRO A 222 19.29 6.99 9.63
C PRO A 222 20.60 7.51 10.24
N VAL A 223 20.66 7.52 11.57
CA VAL A 223 21.93 7.59 12.30
C VAL A 223 22.41 6.16 12.46
N ILE A 224 23.50 5.79 11.82
CA ILE A 224 24.07 4.45 11.86
C ILE A 224 25.11 4.40 12.96
N PRO A 225 24.95 3.56 14.02
CA PRO A 225 25.94 3.36 15.06
C PRO A 225 27.25 2.77 14.50
N GLU A 226 28.39 3.21 15.05
CA GLU A 226 29.73 2.79 14.59
C GLU A 226 29.97 1.26 14.67
N GLU A 227 29.29 0.58 15.59
CA GLU A 227 29.38 -0.86 15.77
C GLU A 227 28.61 -1.66 14.71
N MET A 228 27.91 -1.02 13.79
CA MET A 228 27.16 -1.70 12.72
C MET A 228 28.01 -1.85 11.46
N GLN A 229 27.98 -3.05 10.90
CA GLN A 229 28.57 -3.33 9.59
C GLN A 229 27.66 -2.80 8.49
N VAL A 230 28.17 -1.94 7.61
CA VAL A 230 27.44 -1.44 6.44
C VAL A 230 27.80 -2.29 5.22
N LEU A 231 26.79 -2.92 4.63
CA LEU A 231 26.90 -3.68 3.39
C LEU A 231 26.31 -2.83 2.25
N LYS A 232 27.21 -2.35 1.37
CA LYS A 232 26.81 -1.52 0.22
C LYS A 232 26.47 -2.40 -0.97
N ASP A 233 25.30 -2.12 -1.59
CA ASP A 233 24.79 -2.79 -2.82
C ASP A 233 24.85 -4.34 -2.79
N GLY A 234 24.98 -4.93 -1.59
CA GLY A 234 25.23 -6.36 -1.40
C GLY A 234 24.01 -7.28 -1.42
N LEU A 235 22.79 -6.75 -1.45
CA LEU A 235 21.56 -7.57 -1.39
C LEU A 235 20.92 -7.81 -2.78
N ILE A 236 21.46 -7.26 -3.84
CA ILE A 236 20.91 -7.45 -5.21
C ILE A 236 21.48 -8.70 -5.89
N SER A 237 22.57 -9.25 -5.39
CA SER A 237 23.14 -10.53 -5.88
C SER A 237 22.61 -11.71 -5.05
N GLY A 238 21.28 -11.91 -5.08
CA GLY A 238 20.69 -13.19 -4.70
C GLY A 238 20.93 -14.21 -5.79
N ASN A 239 21.91 -15.09 -5.60
CA ASN A 239 22.01 -16.36 -6.28
C ASN A 239 20.80 -17.24 -5.96
#